data_ad48aa5cd7e4dd04d3217b3ae009b2f4
#
_entry.id   ad48aa5cd7e4dd04d3217b3ae009b2f4
#
_cell.length_a   1.000
_cell.length_b   1.000
_cell.length_c   1.000
_cell.angle_alpha   90.00
_cell.angle_beta   90.00
_cell.angle_gamma   90.00
#
_symmetry.space_group_name_H-M   'P 1'
#
loop_
_entity.id
_entity.type
_entity.pdbx_description
1 polymer ?
#
loop_
_entity_poly.entity_id
_entity_poly.type
_entity_poly.pdbx_seq_one_letter_code
_entity_poly.pdbx_strand_id
1 'polypeptide(L)'
;MIKRKTYWKDLIQSFTGSKGRFLSILTLMMLGSLAIVGLKVTSPNMEATANAYLTTAQTLDLAVMSNYGLDQADQEELEQIEGAEVEFGYLTDVTMENGQDAIRLYSKPERISTFQLREGRLPQSDKEIALATHLQGQYSVGQEISFKEKEEGHSSLKDHTYTITGFVDSAEILSQRDMGYAGSGSGTLTAYGVILPSQFDQKVYNIARLKYQDLAGLNAFSSAYEEKSKQHQEDLEQALSDNGKARLQLLKKEGQESLDKGQETLDKAETNLQEGKRRLAAAQARIQDQESQLALLPQAQREQASAQLTQAKQELSKEEDKLKQAEQNLAQEKEKLEKHQQVLDDLAEPKYQVYNRQTMPGGQGYLMYSNASASIRAVGNIFPVVLYAVAAMVTFTTMTRFVDEERTHAGIFKALGYRSKDIIAKFLLYGLVAGTVGTALGSILGHYLLASVISSVITKGMVVGETQIQFYW
;
A
#
# COMPACT_ATOMS: atom_id res chain seq x y z
N MET A 1 39.13 -48.42 44.17
CA MET A 1 38.93 -46.94 44.26
C MET A 1 40.02 -46.13 43.52
N ILE A 2 41.28 -46.55 43.55
CA ILE A 2 42.42 -45.85 42.86
C ILE A 2 42.23 -45.82 41.34
N LYS A 3 41.83 -46.94 40.71
CA LYS A 3 41.56 -46.99 39.23
C LYS A 3 40.56 -45.94 38.74
N ARG A 4 39.54 -45.65 39.53
CA ARG A 4 38.55 -44.60 39.14
C ARG A 4 39.11 -43.17 39.18
N LYS A 5 39.93 -42.83 40.17
CA LYS A 5 40.54 -41.48 40.29
C LYS A 5 41.52 -41.20 39.17
N THR A 6 42.36 -42.20 38.81
CA THR A 6 43.33 -42.08 37.71
C THR A 6 42.60 -41.89 36.34
N TYR A 7 41.53 -42.64 36.09
CA TYR A 7 40.73 -42.54 34.89
C TYR A 7 40.11 -41.12 34.72
N TRP A 8 39.50 -40.57 35.77
CA TRP A 8 38.93 -39.23 35.71
C TRP A 8 40.00 -38.14 35.55
N LYS A 9 41.17 -38.31 36.14
CA LYS A 9 42.29 -37.39 35.99
C LYS A 9 42.80 -37.38 34.55
N ASP A 10 42.96 -38.56 33.94
CA ASP A 10 43.38 -38.71 32.55
C ASP A 10 42.31 -38.14 31.56
N LEU A 11 41.04 -38.39 31.86
CA LEU A 11 39.93 -37.80 31.10
C LEU A 11 40.00 -36.25 31.09
N ILE A 12 40.14 -35.63 32.27
CA ILE A 12 40.29 -34.17 32.40
C ILE A 12 41.54 -33.67 31.67
N GLN A 13 42.63 -34.41 31.77
CA GLN A 13 43.90 -34.10 31.11
C GLN A 13 43.77 -34.17 29.57
N SER A 14 42.90 -35.04 29.03
CA SER A 14 42.63 -35.12 27.59
C SER A 14 41.91 -33.88 27.09
N PHE A 15 41.02 -33.27 27.88
CA PHE A 15 40.39 -31.98 27.54
C PHE A 15 41.39 -30.82 27.53
N THR A 16 42.29 -30.79 28.51
CA THR A 16 43.27 -29.69 28.64
C THR A 16 44.47 -29.85 27.70
N GLY A 17 44.86 -31.09 27.35
CA GLY A 17 45.97 -31.39 26.44
C GLY A 17 45.61 -31.25 24.96
N SER A 18 44.33 -31.39 24.60
CA SER A 18 43.85 -31.35 23.19
C SER A 18 42.88 -30.21 22.92
N LYS A 19 43.16 -29.03 23.49
CA LYS A 19 42.25 -27.85 23.40
C LYS A 19 41.86 -27.47 21.96
N GLY A 20 42.77 -27.52 21.01
CA GLY A 20 42.50 -27.18 19.62
C GLY A 20 41.47 -28.10 18.97
N ARG A 21 41.55 -29.43 19.23
CA ARG A 21 40.57 -30.39 18.70
C ARG A 21 39.21 -30.23 19.38
N PHE A 22 39.21 -30.09 20.72
CA PHE A 22 37.98 -29.81 21.46
C PHE A 22 37.25 -28.58 20.90
N LEU A 23 37.98 -27.49 20.74
CA LEU A 23 37.44 -26.23 20.20
C LEU A 23 36.95 -26.40 18.75
N SER A 24 37.69 -27.17 17.93
CA SER A 24 37.28 -27.45 16.54
C SER A 24 35.92 -28.16 16.46
N ILE A 25 35.73 -29.26 17.22
CA ILE A 25 34.47 -30.02 17.28
C ILE A 25 33.36 -29.13 17.84
N LEU A 26 33.64 -28.44 18.96
CA LEU A 26 32.68 -27.54 19.61
C LEU A 26 32.20 -26.43 18.64
N THR A 27 33.14 -25.76 17.96
CA THR A 27 32.82 -24.68 17.04
C THR A 27 32.02 -25.18 15.85
N LEU A 28 32.35 -26.34 15.26
CA LEU A 28 31.60 -26.93 14.15
C LEU A 28 30.16 -27.29 14.55
N MET A 29 29.97 -27.92 15.71
CA MET A 29 28.65 -28.24 16.22
C MET A 29 27.87 -26.98 16.60
N MET A 30 28.56 -25.98 17.15
CA MET A 30 27.98 -24.66 17.46
C MET A 30 27.50 -23.96 16.18
N LEU A 31 28.30 -23.90 15.11
CA LEU A 31 27.92 -23.27 13.86
C LEU A 31 26.75 -23.99 13.17
N GLY A 32 26.76 -25.34 13.17
CA GLY A 32 25.65 -26.12 12.64
C GLY A 32 24.35 -25.87 13.39
N SER A 33 24.40 -25.87 14.73
CA SER A 33 23.21 -25.59 15.55
C SER A 33 22.75 -24.14 15.49
N LEU A 34 23.69 -23.18 15.41
CA LEU A 34 23.40 -21.78 15.21
C LEU A 34 22.63 -21.57 13.90
N ALA A 35 23.07 -22.19 12.82
CA ALA A 35 22.42 -22.05 11.51
C ALA A 35 21.03 -22.69 11.50
N ILE A 36 20.88 -23.93 12.03
CA ILE A 36 19.57 -24.60 12.02
C ILE A 36 18.56 -23.88 12.89
N VAL A 37 18.92 -23.54 14.12
CA VAL A 37 18.00 -22.90 15.06
C VAL A 37 17.69 -21.47 14.59
N GLY A 38 18.72 -20.72 14.22
CA GLY A 38 18.54 -19.33 13.78
C GLY A 38 17.63 -19.21 12.55
N LEU A 39 17.88 -20.00 11.49
CA LEU A 39 17.05 -19.96 10.29
C LEU A 39 15.64 -20.52 10.52
N LYS A 40 15.51 -21.59 11.29
CA LYS A 40 14.21 -22.21 11.60
C LYS A 40 13.30 -21.31 12.45
N VAL A 41 13.87 -20.51 13.34
CA VAL A 41 13.14 -19.64 14.26
C VAL A 41 12.82 -18.29 13.63
N THR A 42 13.63 -17.81 12.67
CA THR A 42 13.47 -16.46 12.08
C THR A 42 12.13 -16.31 11.36
N SER A 43 11.81 -17.21 10.41
CA SER A 43 10.57 -17.11 9.61
C SER A 43 9.30 -17.12 10.47
N PRO A 44 9.08 -18.08 11.41
CA PRO A 44 7.90 -18.06 12.27
C PRO A 44 7.77 -16.81 13.14
N ASN A 45 8.88 -16.30 13.68
CA ASN A 45 8.87 -15.06 14.49
C ASN A 45 8.53 -13.83 13.65
N MET A 46 9.08 -13.71 12.45
CA MET A 46 8.73 -12.67 11.52
C MET A 46 7.24 -12.71 11.20
N GLU A 47 6.71 -13.87 10.80
CA GLU A 47 5.30 -14.04 10.47
C GLU A 47 4.38 -13.73 11.65
N ALA A 48 4.73 -14.19 12.86
CA ALA A 48 3.95 -13.90 14.06
C ALA A 48 3.93 -12.41 14.38
N THR A 49 5.07 -11.72 14.23
CA THR A 49 5.16 -10.25 14.46
C THR A 49 4.33 -9.49 13.45
N ALA A 50 4.45 -9.82 12.15
CA ALA A 50 3.66 -9.18 11.11
C ALA A 50 2.16 -9.48 11.26
N ASN A 51 1.81 -10.73 11.57
CA ASN A 51 0.42 -11.11 11.80
C ASN A 51 -0.20 -10.36 12.99
N ALA A 52 0.56 -10.16 14.08
CA ALA A 52 0.13 -9.35 15.21
C ALA A 52 -0.13 -7.88 14.81
N TYR A 53 0.76 -7.30 14.00
CA TYR A 53 0.59 -5.96 13.46
C TYR A 53 -0.68 -5.87 12.60
N LEU A 54 -0.85 -6.76 11.62
CA LEU A 54 -2.01 -6.81 10.73
C LEU A 54 -3.33 -6.98 11.50
N THR A 55 -3.32 -7.82 12.54
CA THR A 55 -4.48 -8.04 13.41
C THR A 55 -4.81 -6.79 14.23
N THR A 56 -3.81 -6.14 14.82
CA THR A 56 -3.99 -4.90 15.61
C THR A 56 -4.52 -3.77 14.74
N ALA A 57 -4.01 -3.63 13.54
CA ALA A 57 -4.43 -2.63 12.57
C ALA A 57 -5.75 -2.99 11.86
N GLN A 58 -6.38 -4.13 12.20
CA GLN A 58 -7.60 -4.62 11.55
C GLN A 58 -7.48 -4.65 10.03
N THR A 59 -6.32 -5.05 9.52
CA THR A 59 -6.02 -5.01 8.07
C THR A 59 -7.05 -5.81 7.28
N LEU A 60 -7.53 -5.22 6.20
CA LEU A 60 -8.45 -5.84 5.24
C LEU A 60 -7.95 -7.22 4.78
N ASP A 61 -8.86 -8.11 4.40
CA ASP A 61 -8.53 -9.37 3.73
C ASP A 61 -8.59 -9.19 2.21
N LEU A 62 -9.66 -8.56 1.71
CA LEU A 62 -9.85 -8.20 0.31
C LEU A 62 -10.24 -6.73 0.17
N ALA A 63 -9.98 -6.15 -0.99
CA ALA A 63 -10.48 -4.85 -1.38
C ALA A 63 -11.10 -4.90 -2.76
N VAL A 64 -12.21 -4.18 -2.95
CA VAL A 64 -12.82 -3.95 -4.26
C VAL A 64 -12.59 -2.51 -4.66
N MET A 65 -12.12 -2.31 -5.88
CA MET A 65 -11.96 -0.99 -6.47
C MET A 65 -12.54 -0.97 -7.89
N SER A 66 -13.08 0.18 -8.29
CA SER A 66 -13.55 0.39 -9.65
C SER A 66 -13.02 1.70 -10.20
N ASN A 67 -12.69 1.73 -11.49
CA ASN A 67 -12.22 2.94 -12.18
C ASN A 67 -13.27 4.04 -12.29
N TYR A 68 -14.57 3.72 -12.10
CA TYR A 68 -15.67 4.68 -12.04
C TYR A 68 -16.31 4.80 -10.65
N GLY A 69 -15.62 4.28 -9.62
CA GLY A 69 -16.09 4.22 -8.25
C GLY A 69 -17.17 3.16 -8.02
N LEU A 70 -17.59 3.06 -6.77
CA LEU A 70 -18.60 2.13 -6.27
C LEU A 70 -19.87 2.92 -5.97
N ASP A 71 -20.93 2.68 -6.73
CA ASP A 71 -22.21 3.36 -6.54
C ASP A 71 -23.04 2.74 -5.41
N GLN A 72 -24.26 3.21 -5.25
CA GLN A 72 -25.15 2.71 -4.18
C GLN A 72 -25.53 1.24 -4.37
N ALA A 73 -25.71 0.79 -5.63
CA ALA A 73 -26.04 -0.61 -5.90
C ALA A 73 -24.86 -1.52 -5.57
N ASP A 74 -23.63 -1.10 -5.92
CA ASP A 74 -22.41 -1.80 -5.53
C ASP A 74 -22.25 -1.89 -4.02
N GLN A 75 -22.56 -0.80 -3.29
CA GLN A 75 -22.51 -0.77 -1.83
C GLN A 75 -23.50 -1.75 -1.21
N GLU A 76 -24.76 -1.73 -1.65
CA GLU A 76 -25.81 -2.63 -1.16
C GLU A 76 -25.48 -4.10 -1.43
N GLU A 77 -24.88 -4.41 -2.56
CA GLU A 77 -24.44 -5.77 -2.91
C GLU A 77 -23.27 -6.23 -2.03
N LEU A 78 -22.24 -5.39 -1.88
CA LEU A 78 -21.06 -5.69 -1.06
C LEU A 78 -21.43 -5.86 0.42
N GLU A 79 -22.37 -5.06 0.95
CA GLU A 79 -22.87 -5.18 2.34
C GLU A 79 -23.66 -6.46 2.61
N GLN A 80 -24.21 -7.11 1.56
CA GLN A 80 -24.96 -8.36 1.68
C GLN A 80 -24.08 -9.61 1.66
N ILE A 81 -22.75 -9.47 1.46
CA ILE A 81 -21.84 -10.62 1.46
C ILE A 81 -21.79 -11.26 2.84
N GLU A 82 -22.22 -12.52 2.89
CA GLU A 82 -22.30 -13.28 4.14
C GLU A 82 -20.92 -13.50 4.76
N GLY A 83 -20.81 -13.21 6.05
CA GLY A 83 -19.58 -13.40 6.82
C GLY A 83 -18.49 -12.35 6.57
N ALA A 84 -18.76 -11.31 5.77
CA ALA A 84 -17.86 -10.19 5.55
C ALA A 84 -18.31 -8.94 6.31
N GLU A 85 -17.34 -8.24 6.89
CA GLU A 85 -17.50 -6.86 7.32
C GLU A 85 -16.96 -5.96 6.21
N VAL A 86 -17.72 -4.92 5.83
CA VAL A 86 -17.37 -4.02 4.73
C VAL A 86 -17.22 -2.59 5.24
N GLU A 87 -16.20 -1.89 4.76
CA GLU A 87 -15.99 -0.46 5.00
C GLU A 87 -15.61 0.25 3.71
N PHE A 88 -16.42 1.22 3.32
CA PHE A 88 -16.17 2.04 2.13
C PHE A 88 -15.28 3.23 2.46
N GLY A 89 -14.52 3.67 1.47
CA GLY A 89 -13.63 4.81 1.64
C GLY A 89 -13.23 5.48 0.34
N TYR A 90 -12.43 6.51 0.51
CA TYR A 90 -11.83 7.27 -0.60
C TYR A 90 -10.33 7.17 -0.54
N LEU A 91 -9.71 7.21 -1.71
CA LEU A 91 -8.28 7.43 -1.87
C LEU A 91 -8.04 8.25 -3.15
N THR A 92 -7.00 9.07 -3.13
CA THR A 92 -6.55 9.81 -4.30
C THR A 92 -5.04 10.00 -4.26
N ASP A 93 -4.42 9.96 -5.44
CA ASP A 93 -2.99 10.21 -5.58
C ASP A 93 -2.80 11.67 -6.03
N VAL A 94 -2.09 12.43 -5.22
CA VAL A 94 -1.73 13.82 -5.46
C VAL A 94 -0.22 13.99 -5.46
N THR A 95 0.28 15.15 -5.87
CA THR A 95 1.71 15.48 -5.78
C THR A 95 1.97 16.49 -4.67
N MET A 96 3.14 16.38 -4.06
CA MET A 96 3.66 17.44 -3.19
C MET A 96 3.98 18.70 -4.02
N GLU A 97 4.30 19.82 -3.36
CA GLU A 97 4.59 21.09 -4.01
C GLU A 97 5.66 21.01 -5.11
N ASN A 98 6.62 20.09 -4.98
CA ASN A 98 7.67 19.87 -5.98
C ASN A 98 7.16 19.24 -7.30
N GLY A 99 5.90 18.80 -7.36
CA GLY A 99 5.27 18.21 -8.54
C GLY A 99 5.80 16.84 -8.97
N GLN A 100 6.74 16.25 -8.23
CA GLN A 100 7.36 14.96 -8.55
C GLN A 100 6.98 13.87 -7.54
N ASP A 101 7.04 14.18 -6.25
CA ASP A 101 6.73 13.23 -5.20
C ASP A 101 5.23 13.00 -5.09
N ALA A 102 4.81 11.77 -5.34
CA ALA A 102 3.42 11.36 -5.25
C ALA A 102 3.09 10.91 -3.84
N ILE A 103 1.98 11.40 -3.33
CA ILE A 103 1.42 10.99 -2.05
C ILE A 103 -0.01 10.47 -2.25
N ARG A 104 -0.33 9.34 -1.62
CA ARG A 104 -1.69 8.80 -1.58
C ARG A 104 -2.41 9.29 -0.34
N LEU A 105 -3.49 10.02 -0.54
CA LEU A 105 -4.37 10.46 0.53
C LEU A 105 -5.51 9.46 0.69
N TYR A 106 -5.69 8.99 1.90
CA TYR A 106 -6.76 8.08 2.29
C TYR A 106 -7.79 8.82 3.13
N SER A 107 -9.06 8.52 2.92
CA SER A 107 -10.07 8.83 3.92
C SER A 107 -9.78 8.02 5.18
N LYS A 108 -9.91 8.66 6.36
CA LYS A 108 -9.69 8.00 7.65
C LYS A 108 -10.65 6.82 7.81
N PRO A 109 -10.15 5.57 7.87
CA PRO A 109 -10.98 4.41 8.16
C PRO A 109 -11.28 4.35 9.65
N GLU A 110 -12.46 3.82 9.97
CA GLU A 110 -12.94 3.69 11.36
C GLU A 110 -12.71 2.28 11.93
N ARG A 111 -12.84 1.23 11.09
CA ARG A 111 -12.89 -0.16 11.53
C ARG A 111 -11.89 -1.07 10.84
N ILE A 112 -11.75 -0.95 9.52
CA ILE A 112 -10.92 -1.85 8.71
C ILE A 112 -9.71 -1.09 8.18
N SER A 113 -8.53 -1.68 8.29
CA SER A 113 -7.23 -1.08 7.88
C SER A 113 -6.92 0.23 8.62
N THR A 114 -7.10 0.25 9.94
CA THR A 114 -6.87 1.45 10.75
C THR A 114 -5.40 1.82 10.80
N PHE A 115 -5.13 3.11 10.71
CA PHE A 115 -3.77 3.64 10.80
C PHE A 115 -3.24 3.61 12.24
N GLN A 116 -1.98 3.19 12.39
CA GLN A 116 -1.33 3.12 13.69
C GLN A 116 -0.60 4.43 14.00
N LEU A 117 -1.08 5.16 14.99
CA LEU A 117 -0.50 6.45 15.40
C LEU A 117 0.89 6.24 16.03
N ARG A 118 1.88 7.02 15.58
CA ARG A 118 3.25 7.02 16.12
C ARG A 118 3.57 8.31 16.87
N GLU A 119 3.06 9.44 16.38
CA GLU A 119 3.25 10.74 17.02
C GLU A 119 2.05 11.64 16.77
N GLY A 120 1.73 12.52 17.71
CA GLY A 120 0.64 13.48 17.61
C GLY A 120 -0.73 12.84 17.74
N ARG A 121 -1.66 13.14 16.83
CA ARG A 121 -3.02 12.60 16.78
C ARG A 121 -3.51 12.41 15.35
N LEU A 122 -4.52 11.57 15.17
CA LEU A 122 -5.25 11.45 13.90
C LEU A 122 -6.10 12.72 13.65
N PRO A 123 -6.41 13.03 12.35
CA PRO A 123 -7.28 14.14 11.98
C PRO A 123 -8.65 14.04 12.66
N GLN A 124 -9.15 15.17 13.17
CA GLN A 124 -10.45 15.30 13.84
C GLN A 124 -11.29 16.44 13.25
N SER A 125 -10.68 17.34 12.49
CA SER A 125 -11.35 18.42 11.79
C SER A 125 -10.88 18.52 10.34
N ASP A 126 -11.65 19.26 9.53
CA ASP A 126 -11.28 19.58 8.16
C ASP A 126 -9.92 20.29 8.14
N LYS A 127 -9.18 20.13 7.05
CA LYS A 127 -7.82 20.69 6.87
C LYS A 127 -6.76 20.13 7.84
N GLU A 128 -7.01 19.01 8.46
CA GLU A 128 -6.03 18.27 9.23
C GLU A 128 -5.58 17.01 8.47
N ILE A 129 -4.30 16.67 8.61
CA ILE A 129 -3.70 15.49 8.00
C ILE A 129 -2.76 14.79 8.99
N ALA A 130 -2.77 13.45 8.96
CA ALA A 130 -1.68 12.66 9.53
C ALA A 130 -0.85 12.05 8.38
N LEU A 131 0.48 12.22 8.42
CA LEU A 131 1.40 11.78 7.39
C LEU A 131 2.08 10.46 7.76
N ALA A 132 2.65 9.79 6.75
CA ALA A 132 3.45 8.59 6.94
C ALA A 132 4.65 8.85 7.85
N THR A 133 4.93 7.92 8.77
CA THR A 133 5.99 8.05 9.80
C THR A 133 7.38 8.32 9.24
N HIS A 134 7.73 7.80 8.05
CA HIS A 134 9.05 8.05 7.45
C HIS A 134 9.30 9.51 7.04
N LEU A 135 8.25 10.36 7.02
CA LEU A 135 8.36 11.80 6.80
C LEU A 135 8.68 12.59 8.08
N GLN A 136 8.74 11.92 9.24
CA GLN A 136 9.23 12.53 10.48
C GLN A 136 10.66 13.06 10.30
N GLY A 137 10.93 14.26 10.79
CA GLY A 137 12.22 14.93 10.62
C GLY A 137 12.34 15.76 9.33
N GLN A 138 11.54 15.49 8.31
CA GLN A 138 11.33 16.37 7.16
C GLN A 138 10.19 17.35 7.44
N TYR A 139 9.13 16.87 8.07
CA TYR A 139 7.97 17.65 8.50
C TYR A 139 7.76 17.54 10.01
N SER A 140 7.03 18.50 10.59
CA SER A 140 6.72 18.56 12.02
C SER A 140 5.22 18.74 12.25
N VAL A 141 4.72 18.24 13.38
CA VAL A 141 3.35 18.49 13.82
C VAL A 141 3.10 19.99 13.97
N GLY A 142 1.97 20.47 13.43
CA GLY A 142 1.60 21.88 13.38
C GLY A 142 2.06 22.62 12.11
N GLN A 143 2.91 22.03 11.28
CA GLN A 143 3.31 22.57 9.99
C GLN A 143 2.20 22.39 8.95
N GLU A 144 2.08 23.35 8.03
CA GLU A 144 1.20 23.23 6.86
C GLU A 144 1.90 22.49 5.71
N ILE A 145 1.13 21.70 4.98
CA ILE A 145 1.55 21.01 3.76
C ILE A 145 0.50 21.21 2.68
N SER A 146 0.94 21.45 1.44
CA SER A 146 0.07 21.66 0.29
C SER A 146 0.30 20.60 -0.78
N PHE A 147 -0.76 20.26 -1.48
CA PHE A 147 -0.77 19.26 -2.55
C PHE A 147 -1.27 19.86 -3.86
N LYS A 148 -0.90 19.22 -4.96
CA LYS A 148 -1.38 19.55 -6.31
C LYS A 148 -2.02 18.30 -6.92
N GLU A 149 -3.20 18.47 -7.50
CA GLU A 149 -3.84 17.46 -8.34
C GLU A 149 -3.40 17.62 -9.79
N LYS A 150 -3.68 16.62 -10.64
CA LYS A 150 -3.51 16.77 -12.08
C LYS A 150 -4.47 17.86 -12.59
N GLU A 151 -4.00 18.69 -13.50
CA GLU A 151 -4.78 19.82 -14.06
C GLU A 151 -6.00 19.39 -14.90
N GLU A 152 -6.11 18.11 -15.28
CA GLU A 152 -7.21 17.58 -16.09
C GLU A 152 -8.27 16.92 -15.21
N GLY A 153 -9.45 17.53 -15.11
CA GLY A 153 -10.63 16.94 -14.50
C GLY A 153 -11.22 17.71 -13.31
N HIS A 154 -12.18 17.08 -12.66
CA HIS A 154 -12.72 17.56 -11.38
C HIS A 154 -11.71 17.31 -10.27
N SER A 155 -11.54 18.27 -9.37
CA SER A 155 -10.77 18.09 -8.14
C SER A 155 -11.37 16.95 -7.31
N SER A 156 -10.53 16.03 -6.86
CA SER A 156 -10.92 14.96 -5.95
C SER A 156 -10.99 15.43 -4.49
N LEU A 157 -10.39 16.60 -4.21
CA LEU A 157 -10.29 17.19 -2.88
C LEU A 157 -10.98 18.55 -2.83
N LYS A 158 -11.59 18.86 -1.69
CA LYS A 158 -12.17 20.20 -1.43
C LYS A 158 -11.11 21.23 -1.06
N ASP A 159 -10.12 20.83 -0.30
CA ASP A 159 -8.98 21.64 0.12
C ASP A 159 -7.67 21.00 -0.32
N HIS A 160 -6.64 21.83 -0.54
CA HIS A 160 -5.31 21.37 -0.98
C HIS A 160 -4.22 21.69 0.03
N THR A 161 -4.53 22.38 1.12
CA THR A 161 -3.59 22.73 2.19
C THR A 161 -4.10 22.22 3.53
N TYR A 162 -3.26 21.48 4.22
CA TYR A 162 -3.60 20.81 5.47
C TYR A 162 -2.57 21.08 6.54
N THR A 163 -3.01 21.12 7.81
CA THR A 163 -2.13 21.17 8.99
C THR A 163 -1.80 19.75 9.43
N ILE A 164 -0.52 19.45 9.59
CA ILE A 164 -0.05 18.14 10.06
C ILE A 164 -0.37 17.98 11.54
N THR A 165 -1.16 16.96 11.89
CA THR A 165 -1.55 16.68 13.29
C THR A 165 -0.84 15.48 13.89
N GLY A 166 -0.24 14.62 13.07
CA GLY A 166 0.48 13.45 13.54
C GLY A 166 1.16 12.67 12.44
N PHE A 167 1.81 11.61 12.86
CA PHE A 167 2.47 10.65 11.98
C PHE A 167 1.96 9.24 12.25
N VAL A 168 1.73 8.49 11.17
CA VAL A 168 1.04 7.20 11.20
C VAL A 168 1.74 6.15 10.35
N ASP A 169 1.55 4.89 10.72
CA ASP A 169 1.87 3.72 9.90
C ASP A 169 0.59 3.13 9.30
N SER A 170 0.68 2.74 8.03
CA SER A 170 -0.43 2.15 7.28
C SER A 170 -0.58 0.66 7.57
N ALA A 171 -1.83 0.18 7.58
CA ALA A 171 -2.15 -1.24 7.57
C ALA A 171 -2.00 -1.89 6.18
N GLU A 172 -2.03 -1.10 5.12
CA GLU A 172 -2.05 -1.55 3.72
C GLU A 172 -0.69 -1.39 3.04
N ILE A 173 0.10 -0.38 3.42
CA ILE A 173 1.44 -0.10 2.88
C ILE A 173 2.48 -0.43 3.95
N LEU A 174 3.04 -1.64 3.89
CA LEU A 174 3.99 -2.11 4.90
C LEU A 174 5.43 -1.65 4.65
N SER A 175 5.80 -1.30 3.42
CA SER A 175 7.13 -0.81 3.07
C SER A 175 7.17 0.71 3.05
N GLN A 176 8.21 1.29 3.66
CA GLN A 176 8.50 2.73 3.59
C GLN A 176 9.41 3.08 2.41
N ARG A 177 9.93 2.10 1.66
CA ARG A 177 10.88 2.29 0.55
C ARG A 177 10.26 2.01 -0.81
N ASP A 178 9.46 0.96 -0.89
CA ASP A 178 8.71 0.58 -2.08
C ASP A 178 7.24 0.53 -1.69
N MET A 179 6.54 1.62 -1.95
CA MET A 179 5.12 1.79 -1.65
C MET A 179 4.24 1.50 -2.86
N GLY A 180 4.85 1.18 -4.01
CA GLY A 180 4.16 0.86 -5.25
C GLY A 180 3.96 2.06 -6.17
N TYR A 181 3.00 1.89 -7.09
CA TYR A 181 2.71 2.87 -8.13
C TYR A 181 1.71 3.91 -7.67
N ALA A 182 1.84 5.12 -8.23
CA ALA A 182 0.92 6.23 -8.05
C ALA A 182 0.34 6.68 -9.39
N GLY A 183 -0.88 7.20 -9.35
CA GLY A 183 -1.54 7.81 -10.50
C GLY A 183 -1.06 9.22 -10.83
N SER A 184 -0.15 9.79 -10.04
CA SER A 184 0.34 11.17 -10.13
C SER A 184 1.86 11.25 -10.03
N GLY A 185 2.42 12.45 -10.23
CA GLY A 185 3.86 12.74 -10.11
C GLY A 185 4.74 11.87 -11.00
N SER A 186 5.79 11.31 -10.45
CA SER A 186 6.73 10.40 -11.15
C SER A 186 6.15 9.02 -11.45
N GLY A 187 4.91 8.72 -11.03
CA GLY A 187 4.30 7.41 -11.15
C GLY A 187 4.68 6.42 -10.04
N THR A 188 5.53 6.84 -9.10
CA THR A 188 5.94 6.04 -7.95
C THR A 188 5.43 6.70 -6.67
N LEU A 189 4.79 5.91 -5.81
CA LEU A 189 4.29 6.38 -4.53
C LEU A 189 5.47 6.59 -3.55
N THR A 190 5.60 7.81 -3.04
CA THR A 190 6.69 8.19 -2.11
C THR A 190 6.21 8.36 -0.68
N ALA A 191 4.90 8.60 -0.48
CA ALA A 191 4.31 8.77 0.85
C ALA A 191 2.81 8.48 0.83
N TYR A 192 2.21 8.47 2.02
CA TYR A 192 0.76 8.47 2.20
C TYR A 192 0.36 9.42 3.34
N GLY A 193 -0.90 9.81 3.32
CA GLY A 193 -1.51 10.64 4.35
C GLY A 193 -2.96 10.25 4.59
N VAL A 194 -3.49 10.64 5.73
CA VAL A 194 -4.87 10.38 6.17
C VAL A 194 -5.55 11.70 6.44
N ILE A 195 -6.70 11.90 5.82
CA ILE A 195 -7.58 13.07 5.99
C ILE A 195 -9.00 12.61 6.32
N LEU A 196 -9.89 13.51 6.71
CA LEU A 196 -11.28 13.15 6.94
C LEU A 196 -12.02 12.83 5.62
N PRO A 197 -12.99 11.91 5.62
CA PRO A 197 -13.82 11.61 4.45
C PRO A 197 -14.53 12.84 3.87
N SER A 198 -14.89 13.82 4.73
CA SER A 198 -15.51 15.10 4.34
C SER A 198 -14.68 15.95 3.39
N GLN A 199 -13.37 15.70 3.30
CA GLN A 199 -12.43 16.44 2.46
C GLN A 199 -12.39 15.93 1.02
N PHE A 200 -12.97 14.78 0.73
CA PHE A 200 -13.10 14.28 -0.63
C PHE A 200 -14.31 14.89 -1.33
N ASP A 201 -14.12 15.38 -2.55
CA ASP A 201 -15.19 15.91 -3.43
C ASP A 201 -15.58 14.85 -4.47
N GLN A 202 -15.98 13.68 -3.98
CA GLN A 202 -16.38 12.53 -4.78
C GLN A 202 -17.77 12.05 -4.37
N LYS A 203 -18.59 11.72 -5.38
CA LYS A 203 -19.98 11.25 -5.16
C LYS A 203 -20.07 9.74 -4.85
N VAL A 204 -19.06 8.98 -5.24
CA VAL A 204 -18.99 7.55 -5.11
C VAL A 204 -17.69 7.15 -4.41
N TYR A 205 -17.73 6.09 -3.62
CA TYR A 205 -16.52 5.54 -3.03
C TYR A 205 -15.63 4.91 -4.10
N ASN A 206 -14.32 4.88 -3.90
CA ASN A 206 -13.41 4.25 -4.85
C ASN A 206 -12.69 3.03 -4.30
N ILE A 207 -12.93 2.71 -3.02
CA ILE A 207 -12.48 1.48 -2.39
C ILE A 207 -13.52 0.95 -1.41
N ALA A 208 -13.78 -0.35 -1.46
CA ALA A 208 -14.45 -1.11 -0.40
C ALA A 208 -13.42 -2.08 0.21
N ARG A 209 -13.28 -2.05 1.53
CA ARG A 209 -12.42 -2.94 2.31
C ARG A 209 -13.27 -4.01 2.93
N LEU A 210 -12.88 -5.27 2.75
CA LEU A 210 -13.62 -6.42 3.27
C LEU A 210 -12.74 -7.19 4.26
N LYS A 211 -13.39 -7.64 5.34
CA LYS A 211 -12.78 -8.49 6.36
C LYS A 211 -13.71 -9.66 6.66
N TYR A 212 -13.21 -10.89 6.51
CA TYR A 212 -14.00 -12.10 6.64
C TYR A 212 -13.85 -12.73 8.03
N GLN A 213 -14.97 -13.17 8.61
CA GLN A 213 -15.00 -13.77 9.94
C GLN A 213 -14.28 -15.12 10.00
N ASP A 214 -14.34 -15.91 8.94
CA ASP A 214 -13.71 -17.24 8.87
C ASP A 214 -12.20 -17.18 8.60
N LEU A 215 -11.65 -16.00 8.23
CA LEU A 215 -10.23 -15.69 8.17
C LEU A 215 -9.69 -15.15 9.50
N ALA A 216 -10.58 -14.73 10.40
CA ALA A 216 -10.19 -14.22 11.70
C ALA A 216 -9.44 -15.30 12.52
N GLY A 217 -8.28 -14.92 13.08
CA GLY A 217 -7.43 -15.82 13.87
C GLY A 217 -6.52 -16.75 13.06
N LEU A 218 -6.65 -16.80 11.73
CA LEU A 218 -5.65 -17.45 10.88
C LEU A 218 -4.40 -16.58 10.75
N ASN A 219 -3.24 -17.25 10.69
CA ASN A 219 -2.00 -16.54 10.36
C ASN A 219 -2.05 -16.11 8.88
N ALA A 220 -1.94 -14.80 8.63
CA ALA A 220 -1.99 -14.19 7.31
C ALA A 220 -0.96 -14.73 6.30
N PHE A 221 0.09 -15.40 6.78
CA PHE A 221 1.16 -16.03 5.96
C PHE A 221 1.01 -17.54 5.86
N SER A 222 -0.11 -18.13 6.34
CA SER A 222 -0.39 -19.55 6.25
C SER A 222 -1.08 -19.92 4.95
N SER A 223 -0.84 -21.14 4.45
CA SER A 223 -1.55 -21.68 3.29
C SER A 223 -3.07 -21.74 3.49
N ALA A 224 -3.52 -21.99 4.72
CA ALA A 224 -4.94 -22.00 5.05
C ALA A 224 -5.61 -20.63 4.87
N TYR A 225 -4.91 -19.54 5.25
CA TYR A 225 -5.38 -18.19 4.99
C TYR A 225 -5.39 -17.88 3.49
N GLU A 226 -4.32 -18.23 2.78
CA GLU A 226 -4.17 -17.96 1.35
C GLU A 226 -5.25 -18.68 0.52
N GLU A 227 -5.50 -19.96 0.80
CA GLU A 227 -6.51 -20.76 0.10
C GLU A 227 -7.93 -20.20 0.31
N LYS A 228 -8.31 -19.88 1.55
CA LYS A 228 -9.61 -19.29 1.85
C LYS A 228 -9.78 -17.88 1.28
N SER A 229 -8.74 -17.04 1.41
CA SER A 229 -8.76 -15.68 0.86
C SER A 229 -8.91 -15.71 -0.66
N LYS A 230 -8.28 -16.67 -1.34
CA LYS A 230 -8.43 -16.88 -2.77
C LYS A 230 -9.85 -17.32 -3.13
N GLN A 231 -10.46 -18.21 -2.36
CA GLN A 231 -11.85 -18.61 -2.57
C GLN A 231 -12.80 -17.41 -2.46
N HIS A 232 -12.68 -16.61 -1.40
CA HIS A 232 -13.48 -15.39 -1.25
C HIS A 232 -13.23 -14.38 -2.38
N GLN A 233 -11.99 -14.29 -2.88
CA GLN A 233 -11.67 -13.44 -4.02
C GLN A 233 -12.42 -13.90 -5.29
N GLU A 234 -12.39 -15.20 -5.59
CA GLU A 234 -13.08 -15.80 -6.75
C GLU A 234 -14.60 -15.62 -6.63
N ASP A 235 -15.17 -15.86 -5.45
CA ASP A 235 -16.60 -15.68 -5.19
C ASP A 235 -17.03 -14.21 -5.38
N LEU A 236 -16.20 -13.27 -4.92
CA LEU A 236 -16.45 -11.83 -5.05
C LEU A 236 -16.29 -11.34 -6.50
N GLU A 237 -15.29 -11.83 -7.23
CA GLU A 237 -15.12 -11.55 -8.67
C GLU A 237 -16.31 -12.07 -9.47
N GLN A 238 -16.87 -13.21 -9.11
CA GLN A 238 -18.06 -13.76 -9.73
C GLN A 238 -19.31 -12.92 -9.42
N ALA A 239 -19.50 -12.50 -8.16
CA ALA A 239 -20.63 -11.66 -7.77
C ALA A 239 -20.63 -10.33 -8.56
N LEU A 240 -19.47 -9.69 -8.67
CA LEU A 240 -19.32 -8.40 -9.35
C LEU A 240 -19.22 -8.50 -10.89
N SER A 241 -19.35 -9.67 -11.48
CA SER A 241 -19.09 -9.90 -12.91
C SER A 241 -20.03 -9.12 -13.85
N ASP A 242 -21.26 -8.87 -13.42
CA ASP A 242 -22.27 -8.16 -14.20
C ASP A 242 -22.35 -6.67 -13.90
N ASN A 243 -21.73 -6.19 -12.80
CA ASN A 243 -21.81 -4.81 -12.33
C ASN A 243 -21.25 -3.82 -13.36
N GLY A 244 -20.18 -4.19 -14.07
CA GLY A 244 -19.60 -3.34 -15.11
C GLY A 244 -20.59 -2.97 -16.20
N LYS A 245 -21.38 -3.91 -16.69
CA LYS A 245 -22.40 -3.67 -17.71
C LYS A 245 -23.57 -2.86 -17.19
N ALA A 246 -24.07 -3.20 -16.00
CA ALA A 246 -25.16 -2.48 -15.34
C ALA A 246 -24.76 -1.01 -15.08
N ARG A 247 -23.57 -0.79 -14.57
CA ARG A 247 -23.02 0.56 -14.30
C ARG A 247 -22.82 1.37 -15.57
N LEU A 248 -22.30 0.76 -16.65
CA LEU A 248 -22.15 1.44 -17.94
C LEU A 248 -23.50 1.92 -18.48
N GLN A 249 -24.54 1.08 -18.40
CA GLN A 249 -25.88 1.45 -18.85
C GLN A 249 -26.43 2.63 -18.04
N LEU A 250 -26.24 2.61 -16.71
CA LEU A 250 -26.66 3.70 -15.83
C LEU A 250 -25.94 5.01 -16.16
N LEU A 251 -24.60 4.97 -16.27
CA LEU A 251 -23.79 6.15 -16.61
C LEU A 251 -24.15 6.74 -17.98
N LYS A 252 -24.38 5.88 -18.98
CA LYS A 252 -24.83 6.33 -20.31
C LYS A 252 -26.21 6.98 -20.25
N LYS A 253 -27.13 6.43 -19.47
CA LYS A 253 -28.47 7.01 -19.27
C LYS A 253 -28.40 8.38 -18.58
N GLU A 254 -27.70 8.46 -17.46
CA GLU A 254 -27.53 9.72 -16.71
C GLU A 254 -26.81 10.79 -17.55
N GLY A 255 -25.77 10.39 -18.29
CA GLY A 255 -25.06 11.26 -19.20
C GLY A 255 -25.96 11.78 -20.33
N GLN A 256 -26.76 10.91 -20.94
CA GLN A 256 -27.71 11.29 -22.00
C GLN A 256 -28.77 12.26 -21.47
N GLU A 257 -29.34 11.99 -20.29
CA GLU A 257 -30.31 12.92 -19.67
C GLU A 257 -29.69 14.30 -19.39
N SER A 258 -28.41 14.35 -19.04
CA SER A 258 -27.69 15.62 -18.85
C SER A 258 -27.46 16.36 -20.17
N LEU A 259 -27.08 15.62 -21.22
CA LEU A 259 -26.92 16.17 -22.58
C LEU A 259 -28.22 16.70 -23.14
N ASP A 260 -29.33 15.97 -22.97
CA ASP A 260 -30.66 16.40 -23.45
C ASP A 260 -31.10 17.73 -22.78
N LYS A 261 -30.84 17.87 -21.47
CA LYS A 261 -31.10 19.13 -20.73
C LYS A 261 -30.18 20.27 -21.22
N GLY A 262 -28.93 19.96 -21.51
CA GLY A 262 -27.99 20.93 -22.10
C GLY A 262 -28.44 21.39 -23.48
N GLN A 263 -28.87 20.48 -24.34
CA GLN A 263 -29.40 20.77 -25.66
C GLN A 263 -30.66 21.63 -25.60
N GLU A 264 -31.61 21.31 -24.71
CA GLU A 264 -32.81 22.13 -24.52
C GLU A 264 -32.47 23.59 -24.12
N THR A 265 -31.44 23.75 -23.28
CA THR A 265 -30.96 25.08 -22.86
C THR A 265 -30.33 25.84 -24.01
N LEU A 266 -29.55 25.17 -24.85
CA LEU A 266 -28.97 25.74 -26.08
C LEU A 266 -30.02 26.13 -27.08
N ASP A 267 -31.03 25.29 -27.32
CA ASP A 267 -32.14 25.60 -28.26
C ASP A 267 -32.91 26.85 -27.85
N LYS A 268 -33.16 27.02 -26.54
CA LYS A 268 -33.76 28.23 -25.97
C LYS A 268 -32.88 29.47 -26.20
N ALA A 269 -31.57 29.33 -25.96
CA ALA A 269 -30.60 30.39 -26.15
C ALA A 269 -30.47 30.79 -27.64
N GLU A 270 -30.49 29.83 -28.56
CA GLU A 270 -30.53 30.07 -30.02
C GLU A 270 -31.77 30.84 -30.43
N THR A 271 -32.93 30.41 -29.95
CA THR A 271 -34.19 31.09 -30.23
C THR A 271 -34.16 32.55 -29.79
N ASN A 272 -33.69 32.79 -28.56
CA ASN A 272 -33.54 34.16 -28.03
C ASN A 272 -32.54 34.99 -28.82
N LEU A 273 -31.44 34.40 -29.27
CA LEU A 273 -30.43 35.05 -30.09
C LEU A 273 -31.01 35.45 -31.47
N GLN A 274 -31.79 34.55 -32.11
CA GLN A 274 -32.45 34.82 -33.37
C GLN A 274 -33.48 35.93 -33.25
N GLU A 275 -34.29 35.91 -32.19
CA GLU A 275 -35.23 37.00 -31.92
C GLU A 275 -34.51 38.33 -31.68
N GLY A 276 -33.42 38.34 -30.93
CA GLY A 276 -32.58 39.51 -30.71
C GLY A 276 -32.02 40.07 -32.00
N LYS A 277 -31.49 39.20 -32.88
CA LYS A 277 -30.99 39.60 -34.22
C LYS A 277 -32.08 40.18 -35.09
N ARG A 278 -33.32 39.64 -35.05
CA ARG A 278 -34.47 40.21 -35.79
C ARG A 278 -34.84 41.56 -35.25
N ARG A 279 -34.88 41.77 -33.92
CA ARG A 279 -35.17 43.09 -33.31
C ARG A 279 -34.08 44.10 -33.66
N LEU A 280 -32.81 43.69 -33.64
CA LEU A 280 -31.68 44.52 -34.02
C LEU A 280 -31.82 45.03 -35.50
N ALA A 281 -32.06 44.06 -36.42
CA ALA A 281 -32.26 44.40 -37.84
C ALA A 281 -33.42 45.32 -38.05
N ALA A 282 -34.56 45.14 -37.37
CA ALA A 282 -35.70 46.08 -37.46
C ALA A 282 -35.38 47.45 -36.88
N ALA A 283 -34.60 47.55 -35.83
CA ALA A 283 -34.14 48.83 -35.25
C ALA A 283 -33.14 49.54 -36.15
N GLN A 284 -32.22 48.79 -36.79
CA GLN A 284 -31.31 49.35 -37.81
C GLN A 284 -32.07 49.95 -38.98
N ALA A 285 -33.07 49.25 -39.52
CA ALA A 285 -33.92 49.78 -40.61
C ALA A 285 -34.66 51.04 -40.21
N ARG A 286 -35.22 51.13 -39.00
CA ARG A 286 -35.89 52.35 -38.49
C ARG A 286 -34.90 53.50 -38.33
N ILE A 287 -33.72 53.30 -37.87
CA ILE A 287 -32.68 54.31 -37.72
C ILE A 287 -32.30 54.83 -39.11
N GLN A 288 -32.12 53.94 -40.09
CA GLN A 288 -31.81 54.34 -41.48
C GLN A 288 -32.90 55.14 -42.11
N ASP A 289 -34.18 54.81 -41.87
CA ASP A 289 -35.35 55.62 -42.33
C ASP A 289 -35.36 56.99 -41.65
N GLN A 290 -35.15 57.05 -40.33
CA GLN A 290 -35.06 58.33 -39.60
C GLN A 290 -33.90 59.20 -40.06
N GLU A 291 -32.75 58.62 -40.43
CA GLU A 291 -31.63 59.35 -41.04
C GLU A 291 -32.02 60.00 -42.39
N SER A 292 -32.75 59.26 -43.21
CA SER A 292 -33.21 59.73 -44.49
C SER A 292 -34.18 60.88 -44.31
N GLN A 293 -35.06 60.82 -43.31
CA GLN A 293 -36.04 61.88 -43.01
C GLN A 293 -35.40 63.12 -42.38
N LEU A 294 -34.30 62.94 -41.59
CA LEU A 294 -33.58 64.06 -40.96
C LEU A 294 -33.05 65.04 -41.96
N ALA A 295 -32.67 64.61 -43.15
CA ALA A 295 -32.20 65.48 -44.24
C ALA A 295 -33.26 66.40 -44.76
N LEU A 296 -34.54 66.10 -44.59
CA LEU A 296 -35.68 66.82 -45.06
C LEU A 296 -36.27 67.86 -44.05
N LEU A 297 -35.78 67.81 -42.76
CA LEU A 297 -36.32 68.68 -41.70
C LEU A 297 -35.75 70.14 -41.73
N PRO A 298 -36.51 71.13 -41.22
CA PRO A 298 -36.03 72.50 -40.99
C PRO A 298 -34.92 72.52 -39.94
N GLN A 299 -34.00 73.53 -40.04
CA GLN A 299 -32.76 73.54 -39.22
C GLN A 299 -33.02 73.51 -37.72
N ALA A 300 -34.07 74.18 -37.20
CA ALA A 300 -34.40 74.23 -35.77
C ALA A 300 -34.86 72.87 -35.20
N GLN A 301 -35.38 71.98 -36.02
CA GLN A 301 -35.81 70.62 -35.60
C GLN A 301 -34.75 69.57 -35.83
N ARG A 302 -33.74 69.84 -36.65
CA ARG A 302 -32.64 68.92 -36.96
C ARG A 302 -31.77 68.66 -35.77
N GLU A 303 -31.43 69.65 -34.93
CA GLU A 303 -30.54 69.46 -33.76
C GLU A 303 -31.15 68.54 -32.75
N GLN A 304 -32.42 68.68 -32.44
CA GLN A 304 -33.08 67.80 -31.45
C GLN A 304 -33.26 66.36 -31.98
N ALA A 305 -33.64 66.24 -33.25
CA ALA A 305 -33.76 64.92 -33.89
C ALA A 305 -32.42 64.22 -34.09
N SER A 306 -31.32 64.95 -34.34
CA SER A 306 -29.99 64.40 -34.46
C SER A 306 -29.44 63.86 -33.09
N ALA A 307 -29.78 64.58 -31.99
CA ALA A 307 -29.41 64.09 -30.64
C ALA A 307 -30.12 62.77 -30.30
N GLN A 308 -31.44 62.69 -30.60
CA GLN A 308 -32.20 61.42 -30.39
C GLN A 308 -31.68 60.28 -31.25
N LEU A 309 -31.34 60.55 -32.51
CA LEU A 309 -30.78 59.57 -33.42
C LEU A 309 -29.38 59.07 -32.93
N THR A 310 -28.56 59.98 -32.41
CA THR A 310 -27.25 59.60 -31.82
C THR A 310 -27.43 58.70 -30.62
N GLN A 311 -28.38 59.01 -29.75
CA GLN A 311 -28.70 58.16 -28.62
C GLN A 311 -29.21 56.79 -29.08
N ALA A 312 -30.12 56.70 -30.01
CA ALA A 312 -30.65 55.48 -30.57
C ALA A 312 -29.53 54.59 -31.20
N LYS A 313 -28.56 55.20 -31.87
CA LYS A 313 -27.40 54.55 -32.45
C LYS A 313 -26.51 53.97 -31.36
N GLN A 314 -26.28 54.68 -30.24
CA GLN A 314 -25.52 54.21 -29.13
C GLN A 314 -26.19 53.02 -28.42
N GLU A 315 -27.50 53.04 -28.26
CA GLU A 315 -28.29 51.92 -27.71
C GLU A 315 -28.23 50.68 -28.62
N LEU A 316 -28.33 50.91 -29.94
CA LEU A 316 -28.21 49.87 -30.96
C LEU A 316 -26.84 49.20 -30.92
N SER A 317 -25.76 49.98 -30.87
CA SER A 317 -24.38 49.44 -30.75
C SER A 317 -24.19 48.61 -29.50
N LYS A 318 -24.73 49.05 -28.36
CA LYS A 318 -24.69 48.25 -27.13
C LYS A 318 -25.45 46.91 -27.24
N GLU A 319 -26.58 46.93 -27.94
CA GLU A 319 -27.37 45.71 -28.14
C GLU A 319 -26.70 44.77 -29.14
N GLU A 320 -26.03 45.30 -30.17
CA GLU A 320 -25.21 44.53 -31.10
C GLU A 320 -24.03 43.83 -30.38
N ASP A 321 -23.33 44.54 -29.49
CA ASP A 321 -22.25 43.98 -28.69
C ASP A 321 -22.73 42.84 -27.75
N LYS A 322 -23.89 43.02 -27.13
CA LYS A 322 -24.50 41.96 -26.30
C LYS A 322 -24.87 40.72 -27.12
N LEU A 323 -25.46 40.89 -28.29
CA LEU A 323 -25.82 39.78 -29.17
C LEU A 323 -24.57 39.05 -29.68
N LYS A 324 -23.50 39.76 -30.00
CA LYS A 324 -22.21 39.19 -30.40
C LYS A 324 -21.60 38.37 -29.26
N GLN A 325 -21.67 38.88 -28.03
CA GLN A 325 -21.19 38.14 -26.85
C GLN A 325 -22.06 36.90 -26.58
N ALA A 326 -23.37 37.00 -26.71
CA ALA A 326 -24.28 35.84 -26.58
C ALA A 326 -24.01 34.76 -27.64
N GLU A 327 -23.69 35.19 -28.89
CA GLU A 327 -23.30 34.26 -29.96
C GLU A 327 -22.00 33.52 -29.67
N GLN A 328 -21.00 34.23 -29.14
CA GLN A 328 -19.74 33.62 -28.72
C GLN A 328 -19.93 32.59 -27.55
N ASN A 329 -20.74 32.99 -26.57
CA ASN A 329 -21.04 32.09 -25.44
C ASN A 329 -21.79 30.86 -25.94
N LEU A 330 -22.73 30.99 -26.83
CA LEU A 330 -23.49 29.90 -27.42
C LEU A 330 -22.57 28.92 -28.18
N ALA A 331 -21.62 29.45 -28.95
CA ALA A 331 -20.64 28.62 -29.67
C ALA A 331 -19.76 27.83 -28.71
N GLN A 332 -19.33 28.45 -27.62
CA GLN A 332 -18.52 27.76 -26.58
C GLN A 332 -19.33 26.66 -25.87
N GLU A 333 -20.60 26.93 -25.55
CA GLU A 333 -21.44 25.91 -24.89
C GLU A 333 -21.76 24.74 -25.83
N LYS A 334 -21.95 25.01 -27.15
CA LYS A 334 -22.08 23.94 -28.16
C LYS A 334 -20.83 23.04 -28.21
N GLU A 335 -19.64 23.63 -28.26
CA GLU A 335 -18.38 22.90 -28.28
C GLU A 335 -18.21 22.03 -27.00
N LYS A 336 -18.61 22.56 -25.85
CA LYS A 336 -18.61 21.78 -24.61
C LYS A 336 -19.56 20.59 -24.67
N LEU A 337 -20.78 20.82 -25.20
CA LEU A 337 -21.77 19.73 -25.30
C LEU A 337 -21.32 18.63 -26.26
N GLU A 338 -20.71 18.99 -27.39
CA GLU A 338 -20.12 18.05 -28.34
C GLU A 338 -19.00 17.22 -27.70
N LYS A 339 -18.12 17.88 -26.93
CA LYS A 339 -17.08 17.19 -26.18
C LYS A 339 -17.66 16.21 -25.13
N HIS A 340 -18.71 16.65 -24.42
CA HIS A 340 -19.40 15.76 -23.46
C HIS A 340 -20.05 14.56 -24.15
N GLN A 341 -20.64 14.74 -25.35
CA GLN A 341 -21.18 13.65 -26.14
C GLN A 341 -20.08 12.66 -26.54
N GLN A 342 -18.94 13.13 -27.01
CA GLN A 342 -17.81 12.27 -27.34
C GLN A 342 -17.32 11.45 -26.13
N VAL A 343 -17.20 12.10 -24.96
CA VAL A 343 -16.82 11.40 -23.72
C VAL A 343 -17.84 10.31 -23.38
N LEU A 344 -19.14 10.58 -23.56
CA LEU A 344 -20.20 9.61 -23.29
C LEU A 344 -20.19 8.43 -24.28
N ASP A 345 -19.90 8.70 -25.56
CA ASP A 345 -19.81 7.66 -26.61
C ASP A 345 -18.58 6.76 -26.38
N ASP A 346 -17.46 7.34 -25.96
CA ASP A 346 -16.19 6.66 -25.68
C ASP A 346 -16.14 6.00 -24.30
N LEU A 347 -17.24 6.07 -23.51
CA LEU A 347 -17.28 5.52 -22.16
C LEU A 347 -17.10 4.00 -22.20
N ALA A 348 -16.00 3.53 -21.64
CA ALA A 348 -15.69 2.11 -21.54
C ALA A 348 -16.47 1.45 -20.39
N GLU A 349 -16.62 0.12 -20.47
CA GLU A 349 -17.21 -0.67 -19.39
C GLU A 349 -16.37 -0.53 -18.09
N PRO A 350 -16.99 -0.17 -16.96
CA PRO A 350 -16.33 -0.14 -15.66
C PRO A 350 -15.70 -1.49 -15.33
N LYS A 351 -14.48 -1.44 -14.81
CA LYS A 351 -13.76 -2.65 -14.37
C LYS A 351 -13.73 -2.69 -12.86
N TYR A 352 -14.32 -3.72 -12.31
CA TYR A 352 -14.21 -4.05 -10.89
C TYR A 352 -13.01 -4.96 -10.71
N GLN A 353 -12.16 -4.61 -9.77
CA GLN A 353 -10.95 -5.37 -9.46
C GLN A 353 -10.97 -5.74 -7.99
N VAL A 354 -10.82 -7.04 -7.73
CA VAL A 354 -10.72 -7.58 -6.37
C VAL A 354 -9.25 -7.80 -6.05
N TYR A 355 -8.79 -7.15 -5.03
CA TYR A 355 -7.41 -7.19 -4.56
C TYR A 355 -7.31 -7.92 -3.23
N ASN A 356 -6.30 -8.75 -3.08
CA ASN A 356 -5.87 -9.24 -1.79
C ASN A 356 -4.68 -8.40 -1.27
N ARG A 357 -4.16 -8.71 -0.08
CA ARG A 357 -3.05 -7.99 0.55
C ARG A 357 -1.77 -7.94 -0.30
N GLN A 358 -1.56 -8.92 -1.20
CA GLN A 358 -0.37 -8.98 -2.07
C GLN A 358 -0.53 -8.16 -3.34
N THR A 359 -1.75 -8.13 -3.90
CA THR A 359 -2.04 -7.52 -5.21
C THR A 359 -2.56 -6.09 -5.11
N MET A 360 -2.96 -5.64 -3.91
CA MET A 360 -3.47 -4.31 -3.66
C MET A 360 -2.46 -3.21 -4.06
N PRO A 361 -2.90 -2.09 -4.63
CA PRO A 361 -2.04 -0.93 -4.85
C PRO A 361 -1.39 -0.44 -3.56
N GLY A 362 -0.09 -0.70 -3.39
CA GLY A 362 0.64 -0.51 -2.12
C GLY A 362 1.00 -1.80 -1.39
N GLY A 363 0.49 -2.95 -1.84
CA GLY A 363 0.75 -4.27 -1.25
C GLY A 363 2.17 -4.83 -1.45
N GLN A 364 3.04 -4.12 -2.17
CA GLN A 364 4.42 -4.56 -2.43
C GLN A 364 5.19 -4.90 -1.16
N GLY A 365 4.99 -4.12 -0.10
CA GLY A 365 5.62 -4.38 1.20
C GLY A 365 5.18 -5.71 1.81
N TYR A 366 3.89 -6.07 1.70
CA TYR A 366 3.38 -7.37 2.15
C TYR A 366 4.00 -8.51 1.34
N LEU A 367 4.02 -8.39 0.00
CA LEU A 367 4.59 -9.38 -0.89
C LEU A 367 6.10 -9.59 -0.62
N MET A 368 6.86 -8.51 -0.46
CA MET A 368 8.28 -8.58 -0.09
C MET A 368 8.50 -9.31 1.23
N TYR A 369 7.70 -8.99 2.24
CA TYR A 369 7.78 -9.63 3.55
C TYR A 369 7.47 -11.13 3.50
N SER A 370 6.39 -11.49 2.82
CA SER A 370 5.98 -12.89 2.60
C SER A 370 7.06 -13.68 1.87
N ASN A 371 7.59 -13.16 0.77
CA ASN A 371 8.63 -13.80 -0.02
C ASN A 371 9.95 -13.93 0.77
N ALA A 372 10.31 -12.94 1.56
CA ALA A 372 11.50 -13.00 2.41
C ALA A 372 11.35 -14.09 3.48
N SER A 373 10.21 -14.17 4.16
CA SER A 373 9.91 -15.22 5.14
C SER A 373 9.95 -16.61 4.51
N ALA A 374 9.32 -16.80 3.35
CA ALA A 374 9.32 -18.05 2.61
C ALA A 374 10.74 -18.48 2.18
N SER A 375 11.55 -17.51 1.72
CA SER A 375 12.95 -17.76 1.33
C SER A 375 13.81 -18.20 2.52
N ILE A 376 13.67 -17.55 3.68
CA ILE A 376 14.37 -17.95 4.91
C ILE A 376 13.95 -19.36 5.31
N ARG A 377 12.66 -19.69 5.23
CA ARG A 377 12.15 -21.03 5.53
C ARG A 377 12.75 -22.08 4.60
N ALA A 378 12.83 -21.80 3.30
CA ALA A 378 13.42 -22.71 2.31
C ALA A 378 14.91 -22.94 2.57
N VAL A 379 15.69 -21.87 2.78
CA VAL A 379 17.11 -21.95 3.14
C VAL A 379 17.30 -22.68 4.46
N GLY A 380 16.48 -22.41 5.47
CA GLY A 380 16.49 -23.06 6.77
C GLY A 380 16.19 -24.57 6.74
N ASN A 381 15.58 -25.08 5.68
CA ASN A 381 15.36 -26.51 5.49
C ASN A 381 16.55 -27.24 4.87
N ILE A 382 17.29 -26.61 3.97
CA ILE A 382 18.34 -27.26 3.16
C ILE A 382 19.73 -26.97 3.72
N PHE A 383 20.06 -25.72 3.97
CA PHE A 383 21.40 -25.27 4.31
C PHE A 383 21.97 -25.91 5.59
N PRO A 384 21.22 -26.06 6.70
CA PRO A 384 21.73 -26.69 7.90
C PRO A 384 22.07 -28.19 7.73
N VAL A 385 21.33 -28.90 6.87
CA VAL A 385 21.61 -30.33 6.58
C VAL A 385 23.00 -30.48 5.95
N VAL A 386 23.35 -29.59 5.01
CA VAL A 386 24.66 -29.57 4.37
C VAL A 386 25.75 -29.26 5.43
N LEU A 387 25.51 -28.25 6.27
CA LEU A 387 26.46 -27.88 7.33
C LEU A 387 26.69 -29.02 8.32
N TYR A 388 25.63 -29.73 8.75
CA TYR A 388 25.78 -30.88 9.65
C TYR A 388 26.50 -32.07 8.98
N ALA A 389 26.27 -32.30 7.69
CA ALA A 389 27.01 -33.31 6.95
C ALA A 389 28.53 -33.01 6.94
N VAL A 390 28.89 -31.74 6.67
CA VAL A 390 30.29 -31.30 6.75
C VAL A 390 30.84 -31.42 8.20
N ALA A 391 30.08 -30.95 9.19
CA ALA A 391 30.47 -31.05 10.60
C ALA A 391 30.69 -32.51 11.05
N ALA A 392 29.83 -33.42 10.61
CA ALA A 392 29.99 -34.87 10.90
C ALA A 392 31.27 -35.43 10.26
N MET A 393 31.56 -35.11 9.01
CA MET A 393 32.74 -35.56 8.28
C MET A 393 34.04 -35.04 8.96
N VAL A 394 34.08 -33.75 9.29
CA VAL A 394 35.24 -33.14 9.96
C VAL A 394 35.40 -33.69 11.38
N THR A 395 34.29 -33.86 12.11
CA THR A 395 34.32 -34.46 13.45
C THR A 395 34.84 -35.92 13.40
N PHE A 396 34.36 -36.71 12.45
CA PHE A 396 34.84 -38.09 12.27
C PHE A 396 36.35 -38.13 11.98
N THR A 397 36.85 -37.32 11.05
CA THR A 397 38.26 -37.24 10.71
C THR A 397 39.10 -36.78 11.92
N THR A 398 38.65 -35.79 12.65
CA THR A 398 39.30 -35.26 13.85
C THR A 398 39.36 -36.28 14.96
N MET A 399 38.27 -37.03 15.18
CA MET A 399 38.22 -38.07 16.22
C MET A 399 39.04 -39.30 15.86
N THR A 400 39.05 -39.70 14.57
CA THR A 400 39.91 -40.80 14.09
C THR A 400 41.39 -40.48 14.36
N ARG A 401 41.82 -39.27 13.96
CA ARG A 401 43.18 -38.80 14.23
C ARG A 401 43.50 -38.74 15.73
N PHE A 402 42.54 -38.33 16.56
CA PHE A 402 42.72 -38.30 18.02
C PHE A 402 42.90 -39.68 18.60
N VAL A 403 42.14 -40.68 18.16
CA VAL A 403 42.28 -42.06 18.58
C VAL A 403 43.65 -42.63 18.16
N ASP A 404 44.12 -42.34 16.95
CA ASP A 404 45.42 -42.82 16.46
C ASP A 404 46.59 -42.22 17.27
N GLU A 405 46.57 -40.94 17.57
CA GLU A 405 47.59 -40.28 18.40
C GLU A 405 47.61 -40.80 19.87
N GLU A 406 46.44 -41.11 20.45
CA GLU A 406 46.31 -41.65 21.80
C GLU A 406 46.44 -43.18 21.88
N ARG A 407 46.77 -43.84 20.76
CA ARG A 407 46.85 -45.32 20.66
C ARG A 407 47.83 -45.92 21.65
N THR A 408 48.99 -45.29 21.88
CA THR A 408 49.99 -45.74 22.85
C THR A 408 49.45 -45.64 24.27
N HIS A 409 48.80 -44.53 24.63
CA HIS A 409 48.18 -44.37 25.97
C HIS A 409 47.06 -45.39 26.19
N ALA A 410 46.22 -45.60 25.16
CA ALA A 410 45.19 -46.63 25.21
C ALA A 410 45.75 -48.04 25.42
N GLY A 411 46.90 -48.38 24.82
CA GLY A 411 47.63 -49.61 25.03
C GLY A 411 48.14 -49.79 26.47
N ILE A 412 48.69 -48.72 27.07
CA ILE A 412 49.14 -48.70 28.46
C ILE A 412 47.97 -48.95 29.41
N PHE A 413 46.82 -48.28 29.21
CA PHE A 413 45.64 -48.55 30.04
C PHE A 413 45.13 -50.00 29.94
N LYS A 414 45.20 -50.59 28.76
CA LYS A 414 44.84 -51.98 28.53
C LYS A 414 45.79 -52.93 29.29
N ALA A 415 47.11 -52.67 29.29
CA ALA A 415 48.10 -53.37 30.01
C ALA A 415 47.91 -53.26 31.54
N LEU A 416 47.40 -52.14 32.03
CA LEU A 416 47.06 -51.93 33.46
C LEU A 416 45.69 -52.54 33.86
N GLY A 417 45.04 -53.31 32.96
CA GLY A 417 43.84 -54.08 33.25
C GLY A 417 42.51 -53.25 33.14
N TYR A 418 42.50 -52.14 32.39
CA TYR A 418 41.26 -51.45 32.04
C TYR A 418 40.55 -52.22 30.95
N ARG A 419 39.19 -52.17 30.96
CA ARG A 419 38.37 -52.81 29.91
C ARG A 419 38.36 -51.97 28.65
N SER A 420 38.30 -52.62 27.50
CA SER A 420 38.19 -51.92 26.22
C SER A 420 37.01 -50.89 26.19
N LYS A 421 35.91 -51.20 26.88
CA LYS A 421 34.78 -50.32 27.06
C LYS A 421 35.10 -48.97 27.73
N ASP A 422 36.02 -49.05 28.77
CA ASP A 422 36.44 -47.85 29.51
C ASP A 422 37.29 -46.91 28.63
N ILE A 423 38.12 -47.50 27.76
CA ILE A 423 38.97 -46.76 26.82
C ILE A 423 38.09 -46.10 25.72
N ILE A 424 37.14 -46.83 25.15
CA ILE A 424 36.21 -46.32 24.17
C ILE A 424 35.34 -45.20 24.76
N ALA A 425 34.85 -45.38 26.01
CA ALA A 425 34.04 -44.39 26.71
C ALA A 425 34.75 -43.06 26.90
N LYS A 426 36.10 -43.02 27.02
CA LYS A 426 36.89 -41.77 27.07
C LYS A 426 36.70 -40.92 25.81
N PHE A 427 36.85 -41.55 24.63
CA PHE A 427 36.72 -40.84 23.34
C PHE A 427 35.27 -40.44 23.04
N LEU A 428 34.33 -41.34 23.37
CA LEU A 428 32.92 -41.08 23.26
C LEU A 428 32.48 -39.90 24.13
N LEU A 429 32.91 -39.86 25.39
CA LEU A 429 32.60 -38.78 26.32
C LEU A 429 33.20 -37.44 25.87
N TYR A 430 34.42 -37.47 25.34
CA TYR A 430 35.09 -36.29 24.80
C TYR A 430 34.28 -35.68 23.65
N GLY A 431 33.89 -36.46 22.64
CA GLY A 431 33.07 -36.01 21.52
C GLY A 431 31.68 -35.58 21.96
N LEU A 432 31.05 -36.30 22.87
CA LEU A 432 29.70 -35.99 23.39
C LEU A 432 29.68 -34.66 24.16
N VAL A 433 30.66 -34.41 25.03
CA VAL A 433 30.76 -33.13 25.76
C VAL A 433 31.00 -31.97 24.81
N ALA A 434 31.94 -32.10 23.86
CA ALA A 434 32.21 -31.07 22.88
C ALA A 434 30.96 -30.79 22.01
N GLY A 435 30.29 -31.86 21.56
CA GLY A 435 29.09 -31.76 20.74
C GLY A 435 27.89 -31.14 21.47
N THR A 436 27.60 -31.60 22.70
CA THR A 436 26.46 -31.08 23.48
C THR A 436 26.65 -29.62 23.88
N VAL A 437 27.85 -29.25 24.34
CA VAL A 437 28.17 -27.85 24.68
C VAL A 437 28.13 -26.97 23.44
N GLY A 438 28.71 -27.43 22.32
CA GLY A 438 28.66 -26.70 21.05
C GLY A 438 27.23 -26.52 20.56
N THR A 439 26.42 -27.58 20.57
CA THR A 439 25.01 -27.53 20.19
C THR A 439 24.21 -26.57 21.07
N ALA A 440 24.38 -26.64 22.39
CA ALA A 440 23.68 -25.76 23.33
C ALA A 440 24.02 -24.26 23.09
N LEU A 441 25.31 -23.96 22.97
CA LEU A 441 25.77 -22.59 22.66
C LEU A 441 25.29 -22.13 21.29
N GLY A 442 25.36 -22.98 20.27
CA GLY A 442 24.88 -22.67 18.92
C GLY A 442 23.37 -22.44 18.89
N SER A 443 22.60 -23.24 19.64
CA SER A 443 21.15 -23.05 19.72
C SER A 443 20.77 -21.72 20.36
N ILE A 444 21.45 -21.35 21.46
CA ILE A 444 21.20 -20.04 22.13
C ILE A 444 21.57 -18.88 21.20
N LEU A 445 22.75 -18.92 20.59
CA LEU A 445 23.20 -17.86 19.68
C LEU A 445 22.34 -17.81 18.41
N GLY A 446 21.92 -18.97 17.89
CA GLY A 446 21.04 -19.04 16.73
C GLY A 446 19.69 -18.41 17.02
N HIS A 447 19.11 -18.77 18.17
CA HIS A 447 17.79 -18.28 18.57
C HIS A 447 17.77 -16.76 18.78
N TYR A 448 18.71 -16.20 19.53
CA TYR A 448 18.67 -14.78 19.89
C TYR A 448 19.47 -13.90 18.95
N LEU A 449 20.68 -14.30 18.56
CA LEU A 449 21.55 -13.44 17.75
C LEU A 449 21.23 -13.54 16.26
N LEU A 450 21.25 -14.76 15.68
CA LEU A 450 21.11 -14.92 14.24
C LEU A 450 19.70 -14.57 13.78
N ALA A 451 18.67 -14.99 14.50
CA ALA A 451 17.29 -14.65 14.19
C ALA A 451 17.04 -13.14 14.26
N SER A 452 17.58 -12.45 15.28
CA SER A 452 17.46 -11.00 15.40
C SER A 452 18.19 -10.26 14.28
N VAL A 453 19.41 -10.65 13.92
CA VAL A 453 20.18 -10.03 12.84
C VAL A 453 19.49 -10.20 11.50
N ILE A 454 19.04 -11.41 11.15
CA ILE A 454 18.38 -11.66 9.87
C ILE A 454 17.07 -10.86 9.78
N SER A 455 16.23 -10.95 10.81
CA SER A 455 14.95 -10.25 10.79
C SER A 455 15.12 -8.73 10.74
N SER A 456 16.06 -8.15 11.49
CA SER A 456 16.30 -6.70 11.50
C SER A 456 16.74 -6.16 10.14
N VAL A 457 17.51 -6.93 9.36
CA VAL A 457 17.90 -6.54 8.00
C VAL A 457 16.70 -6.51 7.08
N ILE A 458 15.78 -7.46 7.19
CA ILE A 458 14.61 -7.59 6.31
C ILE A 458 13.54 -6.56 6.70
N THR A 459 13.28 -6.37 7.99
CA THR A 459 12.25 -5.43 8.47
C THR A 459 12.69 -3.96 8.45
N LYS A 460 13.95 -3.70 8.12
CA LYS A 460 14.47 -2.33 8.02
C LYS A 460 13.75 -1.53 6.94
N GLY A 461 13.01 -0.50 7.36
CA GLY A 461 12.17 0.32 6.48
C GLY A 461 10.80 -0.29 6.23
N MET A 462 10.34 -1.16 7.14
CA MET A 462 8.96 -1.63 7.19
C MET A 462 8.26 -1.10 8.44
N VAL A 463 6.94 -0.91 8.36
CA VAL A 463 6.12 -0.40 9.47
C VAL A 463 5.80 -1.46 10.53
N VAL A 464 6.03 -2.72 10.24
CA VAL A 464 5.74 -3.86 11.12
C VAL A 464 6.53 -3.81 12.44
N GLY A 465 7.66 -3.08 12.45
CA GLY A 465 8.53 -2.95 13.61
C GLY A 465 9.53 -4.09 13.76
N GLU A 466 10.22 -4.11 14.92
CA GLU A 466 11.22 -5.14 15.23
C GLU A 466 10.56 -6.49 15.51
N THR A 467 11.18 -7.57 14.99
CA THR A 467 10.67 -8.93 15.17
C THR A 467 10.78 -9.35 16.64
N GLN A 468 9.66 -9.74 17.22
CA GLN A 468 9.61 -10.27 18.57
C GLN A 468 10.05 -11.74 18.56
N ILE A 469 11.20 -12.02 19.17
CA ILE A 469 11.75 -13.40 19.25
C ILE A 469 11.02 -14.20 20.32
N GLN A 470 10.21 -15.16 19.90
CA GLN A 470 9.52 -16.11 20.77
C GLN A 470 10.16 -17.48 20.66
N PHE A 471 10.04 -18.28 21.72
CA PHE A 471 10.60 -19.63 21.76
C PHE A 471 9.59 -20.64 21.19
N TYR A 472 9.98 -21.33 20.13
CA TYR A 472 9.21 -22.43 19.53
C TYR A 472 9.84 -23.76 19.91
N TRP A 473 9.05 -24.67 20.47
CA TRP A 473 9.44 -26.02 20.88
C TRP A 473 9.46 -27.01 19.72
#